data_1f330bdd76f8b5e5ebabcb24bde78f3d
#
_entry.id   1f330bdd76f8b5e5ebabcb24bde78f3d
#
_cell.length_a   1.000
_cell.length_b   1.000
_cell.length_c   1.000
_cell.angle_alpha   90.00
_cell.angle_beta   90.00
_cell.angle_gamma   90.00
#
_symmetry.space_group_name_H-M   'P 1'
#
loop_
_entity.id
_entity.type
_entity.pdbx_description
1 polymer ?
#
loop_
_entity_poly.entity_id
_entity_poly.type
_entity_poly.pdbx_seq_one_letter_code
_entity_poly.pdbx_strand_id
1 'polypeptide(L)'
;MIQTRAQIRRRIEYKGIALLGFFLSNDRQLRIFLYGLWGSYILYGLVFDYHIATHGYYHLPLIPIVGLALAPLGEWFFARITEATPQRWTRSTVYVILIFGLFSVLWDVRNQMKAVDYRPEAARWAEIGAQFDDEERVIALTQDYGSRLEYWGWRSFASWPYVGDAGYANIRAGVFTFDDLFNRYSSKMSYFLVTDFEEFDKQSQLKERLFNSYPVYLEGDGYLIFDLKNPIQEAPNGS
;
A
#
# COMPACT_ATOMS: atom_id res chain seq x y z
N MET A 1 1.53 -4.59 -7.58
CA MET A 1 0.14 -4.39 -8.06
C MET A 1 0.17 -3.45 -9.25
N ILE A 2 0.07 -3.98 -10.47
CA ILE A 2 0.12 -3.18 -11.71
C ILE A 2 -1.21 -2.45 -11.86
N GLN A 3 -1.23 -1.16 -11.60
CA GLN A 3 -2.41 -0.33 -11.90
C GLN A 3 -2.65 -0.36 -13.40
N THR A 4 -3.82 -0.83 -13.81
CA THR A 4 -4.20 -0.85 -15.23
C THR A 4 -4.24 0.56 -15.80
N ARG A 5 -3.80 0.75 -17.07
CA ARG A 5 -3.83 2.06 -17.79
C ARG A 5 -5.20 2.76 -17.69
N ALA A 6 -6.28 2.00 -17.55
CA ALA A 6 -7.62 2.53 -17.36
C ALA A 6 -7.84 3.21 -16.00
N GLN A 7 -7.21 2.71 -14.93
CA GLN A 7 -7.29 3.33 -13.59
C GLN A 7 -6.47 4.63 -13.55
N ILE A 8 -5.32 4.66 -14.22
CA ILE A 8 -4.50 5.87 -14.33
C ILE A 8 -5.25 6.95 -15.12
N ARG A 9 -5.87 6.57 -16.25
CA ARG A 9 -6.65 7.50 -17.09
C ARG A 9 -7.83 8.10 -16.33
N ARG A 10 -8.59 7.31 -15.61
CA ARG A 10 -9.71 7.81 -14.77
C ARG A 10 -9.22 8.77 -13.69
N ARG A 11 -8.09 8.50 -13.04
CA ARG A 11 -7.51 9.41 -12.03
C ARG A 11 -7.13 10.77 -12.60
N ILE A 12 -6.66 10.82 -13.85
CA ILE A 12 -6.28 12.08 -14.53
C ILE A 12 -7.53 12.88 -14.88
N GLU A 13 -8.59 12.23 -15.37
CA GLU A 13 -9.84 12.89 -15.78
C GLU A 13 -10.54 13.59 -14.59
N TYR A 14 -10.63 12.94 -13.42
CA TYR A 14 -11.25 13.56 -12.22
C TYR A 14 -10.46 14.76 -11.69
N LYS A 15 -9.14 14.72 -11.76
CA LYS A 15 -8.28 15.83 -11.34
C LYS A 15 -8.48 17.06 -12.24
N GLY A 16 -8.65 16.85 -13.54
CA GLY A 16 -8.92 17.93 -14.51
C GLY A 16 -10.28 18.61 -14.27
N ILE A 17 -11.33 17.84 -13.97
CA ILE A 17 -12.67 18.36 -13.69
C ILE A 17 -12.69 19.19 -12.41
N ALA A 18 -11.99 18.77 -11.35
CA ALA A 18 -11.91 19.51 -10.09
C ALA A 18 -11.24 20.89 -10.26
N LEU A 19 -10.29 21.03 -11.21
CA LEU A 19 -9.68 22.32 -11.51
C LEU A 19 -10.66 23.31 -12.15
N LEU A 20 -11.71 22.85 -12.85
CA LEU A 20 -12.73 23.72 -13.42
C LEU A 20 -13.55 24.44 -12.34
N GLY A 21 -13.66 23.88 -11.15
CA GLY A 21 -14.36 24.52 -10.02
C GLY A 21 -13.80 25.88 -9.62
N PHE A 22 -12.51 26.12 -9.83
CA PHE A 22 -11.88 27.43 -9.58
C PHE A 22 -12.49 28.54 -10.43
N PHE A 23 -12.77 28.22 -11.70
CA PHE A 23 -13.24 29.20 -12.68
C PHE A 23 -14.75 29.43 -12.56
N LEU A 24 -15.49 28.51 -11.94
CA LEU A 24 -16.93 28.58 -11.78
C LEU A 24 -17.37 29.28 -10.49
N SER A 25 -16.47 29.37 -9.51
CA SER A 25 -16.80 30.07 -8.26
C SER A 25 -16.75 31.59 -8.45
N ASN A 26 -17.84 32.28 -8.10
CA ASN A 26 -17.90 33.73 -8.03
C ASN A 26 -17.37 34.28 -6.70
N ASP A 27 -17.22 33.44 -5.69
CA ASP A 27 -16.71 33.82 -4.38
C ASP A 27 -15.17 33.91 -4.39
N ARG A 28 -14.68 35.16 -4.17
CA ARG A 28 -13.24 35.43 -4.10
C ARG A 28 -12.56 34.70 -2.94
N GLN A 29 -13.21 34.60 -1.80
CA GLN A 29 -12.64 33.96 -0.61
C GLN A 29 -12.47 32.46 -0.84
N LEU A 30 -13.50 31.80 -1.37
CA LEU A 30 -13.46 30.40 -1.74
C LEU A 30 -12.35 30.13 -2.78
N ARG A 31 -12.20 30.97 -3.81
CA ARG A 31 -11.13 30.81 -4.79
C ARG A 31 -9.74 30.89 -4.16
N ILE A 32 -9.49 31.90 -3.31
CA ILE A 32 -8.20 32.04 -2.61
C ILE A 32 -7.92 30.82 -1.75
N PHE A 33 -8.94 30.35 -1.03
CA PHE A 33 -8.81 29.16 -0.18
C PHE A 33 -8.48 27.90 -1.00
N LEU A 34 -9.16 27.67 -2.13
CA LEU A 34 -8.87 26.57 -3.03
C LEU A 34 -7.47 26.65 -3.64
N TYR A 35 -7.01 27.85 -4.03
CA TYR A 35 -5.63 28.04 -4.49
C TYR A 35 -4.62 27.67 -3.40
N GLY A 36 -4.88 28.04 -2.15
CA GLY A 36 -4.05 27.66 -1.02
C GLY A 36 -3.98 26.15 -0.81
N LEU A 37 -5.12 25.47 -0.85
CA LEU A 37 -5.22 24.01 -0.69
C LEU A 37 -4.49 23.25 -1.81
N TRP A 38 -4.73 23.63 -3.06
CA TRP A 38 -4.04 23.00 -4.21
C TRP A 38 -2.55 23.31 -4.20
N GLY A 39 -2.17 24.55 -3.89
CA GLY A 39 -0.77 24.95 -3.77
C GLY A 39 -0.05 24.16 -2.67
N SER A 40 -0.69 23.99 -1.52
CA SER A 40 -0.17 23.17 -0.42
C SER A 40 0.00 21.70 -0.82
N TYR A 41 -0.96 21.13 -1.55
CA TYR A 41 -0.87 19.75 -2.01
C TYR A 41 0.24 19.56 -3.06
N ILE A 42 0.41 20.52 -3.98
CA ILE A 42 1.51 20.52 -4.95
C ILE A 42 2.87 20.63 -4.24
N LEU A 43 2.99 21.57 -3.30
CA LEU A 43 4.21 21.73 -2.51
C LEU A 43 4.53 20.45 -1.71
N TYR A 44 3.52 19.87 -1.08
CA TYR A 44 3.64 18.59 -0.40
C TYR A 44 4.17 17.49 -1.34
N GLY A 45 3.64 17.41 -2.58
CA GLY A 45 4.10 16.46 -3.58
C GLY A 45 5.54 16.68 -4.05
N LEU A 46 5.99 17.94 -4.13
CA LEU A 46 7.36 18.28 -4.50
C LEU A 46 8.38 17.97 -3.40
N VAL A 47 7.96 18.09 -2.12
CA VAL A 47 8.83 17.80 -0.97
C VAL A 47 8.89 16.31 -0.66
N PHE A 48 7.78 15.59 -0.84
CA PHE A 48 7.64 14.16 -0.53
C PHE A 48 7.38 13.33 -1.79
N ASP A 49 8.08 13.62 -2.89
CA ASP A 49 7.90 13.01 -4.20
C ASP A 49 7.94 11.48 -4.17
N TYR A 50 8.96 10.92 -3.51
CA TYR A 50 9.12 9.48 -3.34
C TYR A 50 7.92 8.85 -2.60
N HIS A 51 7.49 9.44 -1.50
CA HIS A 51 6.40 8.91 -0.69
C HIS A 51 5.04 8.96 -1.41
N ILE A 52 4.77 10.06 -2.10
CA ILE A 52 3.56 10.21 -2.91
C ILE A 52 3.52 9.22 -4.09
N ALA A 53 4.69 8.95 -4.69
CA ALA A 53 4.78 8.00 -5.80
C ALA A 53 4.60 6.54 -5.35
N THR A 54 5.07 6.19 -4.17
CA THR A 54 5.12 4.80 -3.69
C THR A 54 3.93 4.39 -2.82
N HIS A 55 3.29 5.34 -2.13
CA HIS A 55 2.26 5.02 -1.15
C HIS A 55 0.96 5.79 -1.38
N GLY A 56 -0.09 5.07 -1.75
CA GLY A 56 -1.39 5.66 -2.08
C GLY A 56 -2.06 6.47 -0.96
N TYR A 57 -1.75 6.21 0.32
CA TYR A 57 -2.35 6.93 1.45
C TYR A 57 -1.85 8.38 1.59
N TYR A 58 -0.71 8.74 1.00
CA TYR A 58 -0.26 10.13 0.93
C TYR A 58 -1.16 11.02 0.04
N HIS A 59 -2.05 10.40 -0.75
CA HIS A 59 -3.07 11.12 -1.51
C HIS A 59 -4.36 11.42 -0.72
N LEU A 60 -4.51 10.94 0.52
CA LEU A 60 -5.71 11.18 1.33
C LEU A 60 -6.06 12.67 1.49
N PRO A 61 -5.09 13.60 1.66
CA PRO A 61 -5.39 15.04 1.72
C PRO A 61 -6.05 15.59 0.45
N LEU A 62 -5.89 14.91 -0.70
CA LEU A 62 -6.51 15.32 -1.96
C LEU A 62 -8.04 15.15 -1.94
N ILE A 63 -8.57 14.22 -1.15
CA ILE A 63 -10.01 13.92 -1.09
C ILE A 63 -10.84 15.16 -0.72
N PRO A 64 -10.60 15.81 0.43
CA PRO A 64 -11.34 17.02 0.81
C PRO A 64 -11.06 18.19 -0.14
N ILE A 65 -9.85 18.30 -0.69
CA ILE A 65 -9.50 19.35 -1.66
C ILE A 65 -10.35 19.23 -2.92
N VAL A 66 -10.46 18.02 -3.47
CA VAL A 66 -11.29 17.74 -4.65
C VAL A 66 -12.77 17.93 -4.32
N GLY A 67 -13.23 17.46 -3.16
CA GLY A 67 -14.62 17.63 -2.72
C GLY A 67 -15.03 19.10 -2.67
N LEU A 68 -14.21 19.95 -2.05
CA LEU A 68 -14.45 21.39 -1.97
C LEU A 68 -14.36 22.09 -3.35
N ALA A 69 -13.42 21.65 -4.21
CA ALA A 69 -13.29 22.20 -5.55
C ALA A 69 -14.47 21.81 -6.46
N LEU A 70 -15.14 20.70 -6.22
CA LEU A 70 -16.31 20.28 -6.96
C LEU A 70 -17.60 20.99 -6.54
N ALA A 71 -17.65 21.62 -5.35
CA ALA A 71 -18.85 22.29 -4.86
C ALA A 71 -19.39 23.38 -5.81
N PRO A 72 -18.58 24.35 -6.31
CA PRO A 72 -19.04 25.34 -7.29
C PRO A 72 -19.53 24.73 -8.62
N LEU A 73 -18.87 23.63 -9.05
CA LEU A 73 -19.31 22.89 -10.22
C LEU A 73 -20.67 22.22 -9.99
N GLY A 74 -20.89 21.68 -8.80
CA GLY A 74 -22.16 21.12 -8.37
C GLY A 74 -23.27 22.19 -8.38
N GLU A 75 -23.04 23.33 -7.77
CA GLU A 75 -23.97 24.46 -7.75
C GLU A 75 -24.35 24.90 -9.17
N TRP A 76 -23.36 25.11 -10.03
CA TRP A 76 -23.58 25.44 -11.43
C TRP A 76 -24.40 24.37 -12.16
N PHE A 77 -24.07 23.10 -11.97
CA PHE A 77 -24.75 21.97 -12.61
C PHE A 77 -26.23 21.89 -12.17
N PHE A 78 -26.51 21.98 -10.88
CA PHE A 78 -27.87 21.94 -10.36
C PHE A 78 -28.71 23.16 -10.77
N ALA A 79 -28.09 24.34 -10.85
CA ALA A 79 -28.74 25.52 -11.41
C ALA A 79 -29.14 25.29 -12.88
N ARG A 80 -28.24 24.75 -13.70
CA ARG A 80 -28.53 24.46 -15.11
C ARG A 80 -29.61 23.40 -15.29
N ILE A 81 -29.63 22.35 -14.48
CA ILE A 81 -30.73 21.37 -14.49
C ILE A 81 -32.04 22.06 -14.18
N THR A 82 -32.07 22.96 -13.21
CA THR A 82 -33.25 23.66 -12.78
C THR A 82 -33.78 24.60 -13.88
N GLU A 83 -32.90 25.28 -14.60
CA GLU A 83 -33.25 26.16 -15.74
C GLU A 83 -33.71 25.36 -16.97
N ALA A 84 -32.97 24.30 -17.33
CA ALA A 84 -33.20 23.52 -18.55
C ALA A 84 -34.44 22.60 -18.44
N THR A 85 -34.86 22.24 -17.22
CA THR A 85 -35.97 21.32 -16.99
C THR A 85 -37.08 21.96 -16.14
N PRO A 86 -37.93 22.79 -16.76
CA PRO A 86 -39.02 23.49 -16.03
C PRO A 86 -40.08 22.54 -15.50
N GLN A 87 -40.24 21.36 -16.13
CA GLN A 87 -41.19 20.34 -15.68
C GLN A 87 -40.70 19.61 -14.44
N ARG A 88 -41.49 19.57 -13.38
CA ARG A 88 -41.14 18.91 -12.12
C ARG A 88 -40.74 17.43 -12.30
N TRP A 89 -41.46 16.72 -13.13
CA TRP A 89 -41.19 15.29 -13.43
C TRP A 89 -39.82 15.05 -14.01
N THR A 90 -39.41 15.82 -15.02
CA THR A 90 -38.11 15.69 -15.67
C THR A 90 -36.98 15.97 -14.69
N ARG A 91 -37.17 17.00 -13.83
CA ARG A 91 -36.20 17.32 -12.78
C ARG A 91 -36.04 16.19 -11.78
N SER A 92 -37.18 15.63 -11.30
CA SER A 92 -37.19 14.49 -10.38
C SER A 92 -36.48 13.27 -11.01
N THR A 93 -36.72 13.01 -12.28
CA THR A 93 -36.05 11.92 -13.00
C THR A 93 -34.53 12.09 -13.01
N VAL A 94 -34.02 13.30 -13.29
CA VAL A 94 -32.56 13.59 -13.25
C VAL A 94 -31.99 13.33 -11.84
N TYR A 95 -32.66 13.80 -10.77
CA TYR A 95 -32.21 13.56 -9.41
C TYR A 95 -32.22 12.08 -9.05
N VAL A 96 -33.23 11.31 -9.45
CA VAL A 96 -33.30 9.87 -9.23
C VAL A 96 -32.13 9.17 -9.91
N ILE A 97 -31.80 9.55 -11.16
CA ILE A 97 -30.65 8.98 -11.88
C ILE A 97 -29.34 9.30 -11.16
N LEU A 98 -29.16 10.54 -10.68
CA LEU A 98 -27.96 10.93 -9.93
C LEU A 98 -27.82 10.16 -8.61
N ILE A 99 -28.93 10.03 -7.85
CA ILE A 99 -28.96 9.28 -6.59
C ILE A 99 -28.67 7.80 -6.84
N PHE A 100 -29.25 7.22 -7.90
CA PHE A 100 -29.00 5.83 -8.27
C PHE A 100 -27.53 5.61 -8.68
N GLY A 101 -26.97 6.54 -9.47
CA GLY A 101 -25.55 6.49 -9.82
C GLY A 101 -24.64 6.57 -8.59
N LEU A 102 -24.92 7.49 -7.66
CA LEU A 102 -24.19 7.59 -6.40
C LEU A 102 -24.31 6.31 -5.57
N PHE A 103 -25.53 5.79 -5.44
CA PHE A 103 -25.77 4.53 -4.73
C PHE A 103 -24.98 3.35 -5.35
N SER A 104 -24.96 3.25 -6.68
CA SER A 104 -24.20 2.20 -7.37
C SER A 104 -22.70 2.26 -7.08
N VAL A 105 -22.13 3.47 -7.08
CA VAL A 105 -20.70 3.68 -6.73
C VAL A 105 -20.43 3.31 -5.27
N LEU A 106 -21.28 3.75 -4.35
CA LEU A 106 -21.15 3.43 -2.92
C LEU A 106 -21.31 1.93 -2.66
N TRP A 107 -22.19 1.27 -3.39
CA TRP A 107 -22.39 -0.18 -3.31
C TRP A 107 -21.16 -0.95 -3.81
N ASP A 108 -20.54 -0.50 -4.90
CA ASP A 108 -19.31 -1.09 -5.43
C ASP A 108 -18.15 -0.94 -4.44
N VAL A 109 -17.95 0.28 -3.89
CA VAL A 109 -16.95 0.52 -2.83
C VAL A 109 -17.19 -0.39 -1.63
N ARG A 110 -18.45 -0.52 -1.17
CA ARG A 110 -18.81 -1.42 -0.07
C ARG A 110 -18.44 -2.88 -0.38
N ASN A 111 -18.70 -3.33 -1.60
CA ASN A 111 -18.38 -4.69 -2.00
C ASN A 111 -16.85 -4.92 -2.04
N GLN A 112 -16.09 -3.96 -2.53
CA GLN A 112 -14.63 -4.00 -2.51
C GLN A 112 -14.08 -4.04 -1.08
N MET A 113 -14.64 -3.24 -0.16
CA MET A 113 -14.25 -3.25 1.27
C MET A 113 -14.56 -4.59 1.96
N LYS A 114 -15.52 -5.35 1.44
CA LYS A 114 -15.91 -6.67 1.99
C LYS A 114 -15.27 -7.85 1.25
N ALA A 115 -14.50 -7.60 0.19
CA ALA A 115 -13.91 -8.64 -0.63
C ALA A 115 -12.84 -9.46 0.11
N VAL A 116 -12.21 -8.86 1.13
CA VAL A 116 -11.20 -9.51 1.98
C VAL A 116 -11.72 -9.58 3.40
N ASP A 117 -11.69 -10.77 3.99
CA ASP A 117 -12.02 -10.97 5.40
C ASP A 117 -10.74 -10.90 6.24
N TYR A 118 -10.56 -9.79 6.93
CA TYR A 118 -9.40 -9.57 7.80
C TYR A 118 -9.58 -10.08 9.24
N ARG A 119 -10.74 -10.65 9.58
CA ARG A 119 -11.01 -11.11 10.95
C ARG A 119 -10.05 -12.19 11.45
N PRO A 120 -9.60 -13.17 10.64
CA PRO A 120 -8.65 -14.17 11.10
C PRO A 120 -7.20 -13.67 11.19
N GLU A 121 -6.88 -12.50 10.65
CA GLU A 121 -5.48 -12.03 10.59
C GLU A 121 -4.83 -11.89 11.96
N ALA A 122 -5.54 -11.32 12.94
CA ALA A 122 -5.00 -11.14 14.28
C ALA A 122 -4.57 -12.47 14.92
N ALA A 123 -5.41 -13.50 14.81
CA ALA A 123 -5.12 -14.83 15.35
C ALA A 123 -3.95 -15.49 14.60
N ARG A 124 -3.92 -15.38 13.26
CA ARG A 124 -2.84 -15.92 12.44
C ARG A 124 -1.48 -15.30 12.78
N TRP A 125 -1.41 -13.97 12.87
CA TRP A 125 -0.16 -13.31 13.20
C TRP A 125 0.29 -13.55 14.64
N ALA A 126 -0.66 -13.69 15.57
CA ALA A 126 -0.36 -14.11 16.94
C ALA A 126 0.20 -15.54 16.98
N GLU A 127 -0.34 -16.47 16.20
CA GLU A 127 0.17 -17.82 16.03
C GLU A 127 1.61 -17.83 15.50
N ILE A 128 1.88 -17.06 14.44
CA ILE A 128 3.24 -16.94 13.89
C ILE A 128 4.20 -16.33 14.91
N GLY A 129 3.79 -15.28 15.61
CA GLY A 129 4.59 -14.66 16.66
C GLY A 129 4.93 -15.58 17.81
N ALA A 130 4.01 -16.50 18.15
CA ALA A 130 4.19 -17.49 19.22
C ALA A 130 5.20 -18.61 18.89
N GLN A 131 5.67 -18.70 17.63
CA GLN A 131 6.69 -19.66 17.23
C GLN A 131 8.11 -19.30 17.71
N PHE A 132 8.30 -18.09 18.23
CA PHE A 132 9.60 -17.57 18.61
C PHE A 132 9.63 -17.23 20.10
N ASP A 133 10.73 -17.56 20.78
CA ASP A 133 10.98 -17.12 22.15
C ASP A 133 11.39 -15.62 22.20
N ASP A 134 11.25 -15.00 23.37
CA ASP A 134 11.51 -13.56 23.55
C ASP A 134 12.98 -13.17 23.29
N GLU A 135 13.90 -14.09 23.48
CA GLU A 135 15.34 -13.87 23.28
C GLU A 135 15.78 -14.10 21.83
N GLU A 136 14.93 -14.69 21.01
CA GLU A 136 15.25 -15.05 19.63
C GLU A 136 15.14 -13.85 18.69
N ARG A 137 16.15 -13.70 17.86
CA ARG A 137 16.21 -12.64 16.85
C ARG A 137 15.73 -13.18 15.53
N VAL A 138 14.71 -12.55 14.96
CA VAL A 138 14.07 -12.95 13.72
C VAL A 138 14.33 -11.92 12.65
N ILE A 139 14.74 -12.37 11.46
CA ILE A 139 14.67 -11.58 10.25
C ILE A 139 13.49 -12.08 9.42
N ALA A 140 12.74 -11.18 8.79
CA ALA A 140 11.49 -11.56 8.14
C ALA A 140 11.29 -10.87 6.78
N LEU A 141 10.85 -11.66 5.81
CA LEU A 141 10.28 -11.19 4.56
C LEU A 141 8.76 -11.37 4.64
N THR A 142 8.07 -10.30 4.99
CA THR A 142 6.63 -10.31 5.27
C THR A 142 5.90 -9.19 4.55
N GLN A 143 4.60 -9.34 4.34
CA GLN A 143 3.74 -8.29 3.80
C GLN A 143 3.79 -7.02 4.68
N ASP A 144 3.59 -5.87 4.08
CA ASP A 144 3.50 -4.57 4.75
C ASP A 144 4.70 -4.25 5.65
N TYR A 145 5.89 -4.70 5.24
CA TYR A 145 7.16 -4.54 6.01
C TYR A 145 7.05 -5.09 7.44
N GLY A 146 6.16 -6.08 7.65
CA GLY A 146 6.00 -6.78 8.91
C GLY A 146 5.22 -6.05 10.00
N SER A 147 4.60 -4.93 9.68
CA SER A 147 3.78 -4.17 10.64
C SER A 147 2.70 -5.02 11.32
N ARG A 148 2.15 -6.03 10.61
CA ARG A 148 1.15 -6.95 11.16
C ARG A 148 1.76 -7.94 12.13
N LEU A 149 2.96 -8.45 11.86
CA LEU A 149 3.69 -9.33 12.78
C LEU A 149 4.05 -8.58 14.06
N GLU A 150 4.51 -7.33 13.97
CA GLU A 150 4.80 -6.52 15.15
C GLU A 150 3.54 -6.23 15.97
N TYR A 151 2.47 -5.83 15.31
CA TYR A 151 1.24 -5.41 16.00
C TYR A 151 0.43 -6.58 16.58
N TRP A 152 0.26 -7.67 15.81
CA TRP A 152 -0.56 -8.81 16.21
C TRP A 152 0.27 -9.95 16.82
N GLY A 153 1.48 -10.16 16.29
CA GLY A 153 2.38 -11.21 16.77
C GLY A 153 3.23 -10.80 17.96
N TRP A 154 3.19 -9.52 18.36
CA TRP A 154 3.95 -8.97 19.50
C TRP A 154 5.45 -9.29 19.44
N ARG A 155 6.02 -9.31 18.22
CA ARG A 155 7.44 -9.65 17.98
C ARG A 155 8.14 -8.54 17.24
N SER A 156 9.27 -8.10 17.77
CA SER A 156 10.22 -7.27 17.05
C SER A 156 11.08 -8.14 16.14
N PHE A 157 11.32 -7.70 14.92
CA PHE A 157 12.14 -8.41 13.95
C PHE A 157 12.91 -7.44 13.07
N ALA A 158 13.92 -7.95 12.33
CA ALA A 158 14.60 -7.20 11.28
C ALA A 158 13.91 -7.46 9.94
N SER A 159 13.51 -6.40 9.22
CA SER A 159 12.90 -6.56 7.91
C SER A 159 13.96 -6.87 6.86
N TRP A 160 13.76 -7.95 6.10
CA TRP A 160 14.50 -8.20 4.87
C TRP A 160 14.00 -7.28 3.75
N PRO A 161 14.88 -6.67 2.94
CA PRO A 161 14.46 -5.71 1.92
C PRO A 161 13.70 -6.40 0.76
N TYR A 162 12.68 -5.72 0.25
CA TYR A 162 11.99 -6.09 -0.97
C TYR A 162 12.87 -5.82 -2.20
N VAL A 163 12.59 -6.48 -3.33
CA VAL A 163 13.30 -6.24 -4.60
C VAL A 163 13.33 -4.76 -4.94
N GLY A 164 12.21 -4.05 -4.74
CA GLY A 164 12.12 -2.60 -4.98
C GLY A 164 13.03 -1.76 -4.10
N ASP A 165 13.37 -2.24 -2.91
CA ASP A 165 14.17 -1.54 -1.92
C ASP A 165 15.63 -2.03 -1.86
N ALA A 166 15.94 -3.12 -2.57
CA ALA A 166 17.26 -3.76 -2.51
C ALA A 166 18.41 -2.79 -2.85
N GLY A 167 18.23 -1.91 -3.83
CA GLY A 167 19.22 -0.89 -4.19
C GLY A 167 19.52 0.08 -3.04
N TYR A 168 18.49 0.54 -2.34
CA TYR A 168 18.65 1.41 -1.17
C TYR A 168 19.22 0.66 0.03
N ALA A 169 18.81 -0.60 0.24
CA ALA A 169 19.34 -1.44 1.30
C ALA A 169 20.85 -1.67 1.11
N ASN A 170 21.31 -1.94 -0.10
CA ASN A 170 22.71 -2.10 -0.45
C ASN A 170 23.51 -0.82 -0.16
N ILE A 171 23.01 0.34 -0.59
CA ILE A 171 23.65 1.64 -0.33
C ILE A 171 23.75 1.90 1.19
N ARG A 172 22.68 1.68 1.94
CA ARG A 172 22.64 1.90 3.40
C ARG A 172 23.55 0.93 4.15
N ALA A 173 23.64 -0.31 3.70
CA ALA A 173 24.49 -1.34 4.29
C ALA A 173 25.96 -1.17 3.90
N GLY A 174 26.27 -0.39 2.85
CA GLY A 174 27.61 -0.28 2.28
C GLY A 174 28.10 -1.58 1.65
N VAL A 175 27.19 -2.36 1.05
CA VAL A 175 27.45 -3.66 0.44
C VAL A 175 26.99 -3.66 -1.01
N PHE A 176 27.62 -4.49 -1.86
CA PHE A 176 27.34 -4.52 -3.29
C PHE A 176 27.07 -5.92 -3.81
N THR A 177 27.25 -6.95 -2.99
CA THR A 177 26.95 -8.34 -3.33
C THR A 177 25.79 -8.87 -2.49
N PHE A 178 25.09 -9.88 -3.00
CA PHE A 178 24.03 -10.56 -2.26
C PHE A 178 24.58 -11.20 -0.97
N ASP A 179 25.74 -11.83 -1.04
CA ASP A 179 26.35 -12.51 0.11
C ASP A 179 26.68 -11.53 1.25
N ASP A 180 27.23 -10.38 0.91
CA ASP A 180 27.52 -9.33 1.89
C ASP A 180 26.23 -8.81 2.52
N LEU A 181 25.18 -8.59 1.71
CA LEU A 181 23.87 -8.17 2.18
C LEU A 181 23.27 -9.22 3.12
N PHE A 182 23.26 -10.48 2.68
CA PHE A 182 22.72 -11.58 3.47
C PHE A 182 23.45 -11.70 4.80
N ASN A 183 24.78 -11.74 4.81
CA ASN A 183 25.60 -11.82 6.02
C ASN A 183 25.38 -10.62 6.95
N ARG A 184 25.25 -9.42 6.40
CA ARG A 184 25.00 -8.20 7.18
C ARG A 184 23.68 -8.28 7.93
N TYR A 185 22.61 -8.75 7.29
CA TYR A 185 21.28 -8.82 7.87
C TYR A 185 21.08 -10.06 8.75
N SER A 186 21.66 -11.20 8.40
CA SER A 186 21.42 -12.48 9.07
C SER A 186 22.40 -12.84 10.18
N SER A 187 23.59 -12.20 10.25
CA SER A 187 24.71 -12.61 11.13
C SER A 187 24.39 -12.72 12.63
N LYS A 188 23.33 -12.09 13.09
CA LYS A 188 22.89 -12.11 14.50
C LYS A 188 21.47 -12.63 14.67
N MET A 189 20.92 -13.24 13.63
CA MET A 189 19.55 -13.70 13.62
C MET A 189 19.50 -15.21 13.89
N SER A 190 18.47 -15.61 14.63
CA SER A 190 18.20 -17.00 14.96
C SER A 190 17.39 -17.70 13.88
N TYR A 191 16.45 -16.96 13.28
CA TYR A 191 15.52 -17.49 12.29
C TYR A 191 15.29 -16.52 11.14
N PHE A 192 14.94 -17.09 9.98
CA PHE A 192 14.42 -16.34 8.84
C PHE A 192 12.96 -16.75 8.59
N LEU A 193 12.04 -15.79 8.74
CA LEU A 193 10.62 -15.98 8.50
C LEU A 193 10.24 -15.45 7.11
N VAL A 194 9.51 -16.26 6.35
CA VAL A 194 8.90 -15.88 5.07
C VAL A 194 7.39 -16.02 5.20
N THR A 195 6.66 -14.96 4.91
CA THR A 195 5.19 -14.97 4.74
C THR A 195 4.76 -14.37 3.42
N ASP A 196 5.60 -13.53 2.81
CA ASP A 196 5.39 -12.96 1.48
C ASP A 196 6.07 -13.83 0.42
N PHE A 197 5.37 -14.90 0.02
CA PHE A 197 5.89 -15.84 -0.99
C PHE A 197 5.97 -15.22 -2.38
N GLU A 198 5.10 -14.25 -2.72
CA GLU A 198 5.17 -13.56 -4.01
C GLU A 198 6.48 -12.77 -4.13
N GLU A 199 6.88 -12.10 -3.06
CA GLU A 199 8.12 -11.37 -3.00
C GLU A 199 9.33 -12.30 -2.88
N PHE A 200 9.20 -13.40 -2.15
CA PHE A 200 10.23 -14.43 -2.01
C PHE A 200 10.57 -15.09 -3.36
N ASP A 201 9.57 -15.38 -4.18
CA ASP A 201 9.74 -15.98 -5.51
C ASP A 201 10.48 -15.06 -6.50
N LYS A 202 10.39 -13.72 -6.30
CA LYS A 202 11.16 -12.74 -7.08
C LYS A 202 12.63 -12.69 -6.70
N GLN A 203 13.01 -13.23 -5.53
CA GLN A 203 14.37 -13.19 -4.96
C GLN A 203 15.04 -14.57 -5.04
N SER A 204 15.41 -15.02 -6.25
CA SER A 204 15.99 -16.34 -6.49
C SER A 204 17.24 -16.62 -5.64
N GLN A 205 18.14 -15.64 -5.51
CA GLN A 205 19.36 -15.77 -4.70
C GLN A 205 19.06 -15.99 -3.21
N LEU A 206 18.04 -15.29 -2.68
CA LEU A 206 17.60 -15.52 -1.30
C LEU A 206 17.01 -16.91 -1.12
N LYS A 207 16.16 -17.31 -2.06
CA LYS A 207 15.52 -18.63 -2.05
C LYS A 207 16.54 -19.75 -2.10
N GLU A 208 17.48 -19.70 -3.04
CA GLU A 208 18.58 -20.66 -3.14
C GLU A 208 19.45 -20.69 -1.88
N ARG A 209 19.82 -19.53 -1.34
CA ARG A 209 20.62 -19.45 -0.12
C ARG A 209 19.92 -20.11 1.06
N LEU A 210 18.63 -19.80 1.27
CA LEU A 210 17.90 -20.34 2.41
C LEU A 210 17.71 -21.86 2.31
N PHE A 211 17.26 -22.36 1.16
CA PHE A 211 17.02 -23.80 1.00
C PHE A 211 18.30 -24.65 0.95
N ASN A 212 19.40 -24.11 0.42
CA ASN A 212 20.65 -24.86 0.31
C ASN A 212 21.50 -24.81 1.59
N SER A 213 21.37 -23.74 2.39
CA SER A 213 22.28 -23.53 3.52
C SER A 213 21.64 -23.67 4.89
N TYR A 214 20.29 -23.70 4.99
CA TYR A 214 19.60 -23.72 6.27
C TYR A 214 18.45 -24.72 6.28
N PRO A 215 18.25 -25.47 7.37
CA PRO A 215 17.11 -26.36 7.48
C PRO A 215 15.82 -25.56 7.67
N VAL A 216 14.73 -26.09 7.12
CA VAL A 216 13.38 -25.62 7.44
C VAL A 216 13.09 -26.01 8.89
N TYR A 217 12.90 -25.03 9.75
CA TYR A 217 12.53 -25.24 11.16
C TYR A 217 11.04 -25.56 11.28
N LEU A 218 10.21 -24.79 10.59
CA LEU A 218 8.76 -24.98 10.63
C LEU A 218 8.13 -24.46 9.31
N GLU A 219 7.17 -25.22 8.81
CA GLU A 219 6.29 -24.85 7.71
C GLU A 219 4.85 -24.87 8.19
N GLY A 220 4.12 -23.77 8.00
CA GLY A 220 2.74 -23.63 8.40
C GLY A 220 1.87 -23.04 7.28
N ASP A 221 0.60 -22.79 7.59
CA ASP A 221 -0.32 -22.20 6.61
C ASP A 221 0.07 -20.75 6.31
N GLY A 222 0.71 -20.57 5.15
CA GLY A 222 1.14 -19.27 4.64
C GLY A 222 2.37 -18.69 5.35
N TYR A 223 3.20 -19.51 5.97
CA TYR A 223 4.52 -19.10 6.45
C TYR A 223 5.55 -20.23 6.41
N LEU A 224 6.83 -19.85 6.33
CA LEU A 224 7.98 -20.73 6.33
C LEU A 224 9.08 -20.13 7.20
N ILE A 225 9.66 -20.93 8.09
CA ILE A 225 10.72 -20.52 9.01
C ILE A 225 11.98 -21.37 8.76
N PHE A 226 13.11 -20.71 8.53
CA PHE A 226 14.42 -21.35 8.43
C PHE A 226 15.21 -21.14 9.71
N ASP A 227 15.94 -22.18 10.15
CA ASP A 227 16.85 -22.11 11.30
C ASP A 227 18.22 -21.60 10.85
N LEU A 228 18.55 -20.35 11.20
CA LEU A 228 19.85 -19.77 10.90
C LEU A 228 20.92 -20.14 11.91
N LYS A 229 20.57 -20.74 13.06
CA LYS A 229 21.50 -21.17 14.10
C LYS A 229 22.27 -22.44 13.68
N ASN A 230 21.61 -23.30 12.89
CA ASN A 230 22.12 -24.61 12.52
C ASN A 230 22.23 -24.76 10.98
N PRO A 231 23.20 -24.10 10.34
CA PRO A 231 23.36 -24.22 8.89
C PRO A 231 23.64 -25.69 8.48
N ILE A 232 23.11 -26.05 7.32
CA ILE A 232 23.36 -27.38 6.73
C ILE A 232 24.85 -27.47 6.43
N GLN A 233 25.55 -28.40 7.10
CA GLN A 233 26.94 -28.68 6.79
C GLN A 233 27.00 -29.29 5.40
N GLU A 234 27.74 -28.67 4.46
CA GLU A 234 28.14 -29.37 3.23
C GLU A 234 28.87 -30.64 3.63
N ALA A 235 28.38 -31.80 3.16
CA ALA A 235 29.13 -33.04 3.30
C ALA A 235 30.51 -32.78 2.72
N PRO A 236 31.60 -33.15 3.44
CA PRO A 236 32.95 -32.96 2.93
C PRO A 236 33.05 -33.67 1.58
N ASN A 237 33.30 -32.88 0.50
CA ASN A 237 33.49 -33.43 -0.81
C ASN A 237 34.54 -34.53 -0.70
N GLY A 238 34.09 -35.77 -0.86
CA GLY A 238 34.96 -36.94 -0.84
C GLY A 238 36.04 -36.78 -1.91
N SER A 239 37.25 -36.73 -1.43
CA SER A 239 38.47 -36.76 -2.20
C SER A 239 38.60 -38.04 -3.05
#